data_85a07cc264288c31f3d34296ff405748
#
_entry.id   85a07cc264288c31f3d34296ff405748
#
_cell.length_a   1.000
_cell.length_b   1.000
_cell.length_c   1.000
_cell.angle_alpha   90.00
_cell.angle_beta   90.00
_cell.angle_gamma   90.00
#
_symmetry.space_group_name_H-M   'P 1'
#
loop_
_entity.id
_entity.type
_entity.pdbx_description
1 polymer ?
#
loop_
_entity_poly.entity_id
_entity_poly.type
_entity_poly.pdbx_seq_one_letter_code
_entity_poly.pdbx_strand_id
1 'polypeptide(L)'
;MILARQDNFNWITDGGNSRVIVPRDTGHAAIVVTQEQIYLIAQVMDGQRIMDEEMNALEAEAVFLHWFEASVLDKAYELAGPKSVSDVQVQDAEVALNDIYSLHYPMTDEEYQRMKRLGAISDGIFYKVAKEIRLGMIDYEVEAMLLYEFAKENIQCDVSLIGTDDRIFKYRHPNPSGRKLGRYVLLHTASRQGGLHCNVTRSVYFGDKIPEEIAKAYEICCKIEAFCMSQCKTGNKWSDILKGQKRCYTEAGMPEEWKCHYPGGRTGYCVSQSDLSLDTHNEIQNREAYDWYITATGAKVEELSVNWDGRFEVLSHTGIWPSKKYIAEEVFDLPQIMQL
;
A
#
# COMPACT_ATOMS: atom_id res chain seq x y z
N MET A 1 4.37 23.89 -10.57
CA MET A 1 4.25 22.43 -10.49
C MET A 1 2.82 22.04 -10.82
N ILE A 2 2.63 20.99 -11.59
CA ILE A 2 1.31 20.47 -12.00
C ILE A 2 1.15 19.07 -11.38
N LEU A 3 0.08 18.86 -10.62
CA LEU A 3 -0.28 17.60 -9.97
C LEU A 3 -1.64 17.15 -10.49
N ALA A 4 -1.65 16.17 -11.37
CA ALA A 4 -2.85 15.62 -12.00
C ALA A 4 -3.10 14.14 -11.65
N ARG A 5 -2.10 13.45 -11.09
CA ARG A 5 -2.27 12.09 -10.59
C ARG A 5 -3.11 12.07 -9.33
N GLN A 6 -3.90 11.00 -9.18
CA GLN A 6 -4.76 10.83 -8.01
C GLN A 6 -3.96 10.75 -6.70
N ASP A 7 -2.84 10.02 -6.69
CA ASP A 7 -1.97 9.87 -5.54
C ASP A 7 -1.39 11.21 -5.06
N ASN A 8 -0.88 12.04 -5.97
CA ASN A 8 -0.37 13.37 -5.66
C ASN A 8 -1.47 14.37 -5.29
N PHE A 9 -2.69 14.23 -5.88
CA PHE A 9 -3.84 14.99 -5.44
C PHE A 9 -4.22 14.65 -3.99
N ASN A 10 -4.31 13.36 -3.66
CA ASN A 10 -4.58 12.91 -2.29
C ASN A 10 -3.54 13.47 -1.29
N TRP A 11 -2.26 13.46 -1.68
CA TRP A 11 -1.18 14.00 -0.84
C TRP A 11 -1.33 15.49 -0.58
N ILE A 12 -1.39 16.32 -1.64
CA ILE A 12 -1.39 17.78 -1.50
C ILE A 12 -2.66 18.31 -0.80
N THR A 13 -3.77 17.57 -0.87
CA THR A 13 -5.05 17.92 -0.26
C THR A 13 -5.30 17.23 1.09
N ASP A 14 -4.29 16.57 1.66
CA ASP A 14 -4.40 15.82 2.92
C ASP A 14 -5.54 14.77 2.91
N GLY A 15 -5.60 13.98 1.84
CA GLY A 15 -6.52 12.86 1.69
C GLY A 15 -7.77 13.10 0.87
N GLY A 16 -7.92 14.27 0.24
CA GLY A 16 -8.99 14.54 -0.71
C GLY A 16 -8.89 13.67 -1.97
N ASN A 17 -9.97 13.56 -2.73
CA ASN A 17 -10.09 12.63 -3.85
C ASN A 17 -10.70 13.31 -5.10
N SER A 18 -9.89 13.49 -6.14
CA SER A 18 -10.34 14.02 -7.43
C SER A 18 -10.91 12.96 -8.38
N ARG A 19 -11.09 11.73 -7.91
CA ARG A 19 -11.44 10.59 -8.72
C ARG A 19 -12.94 10.47 -8.98
N VAL A 20 -13.29 10.14 -10.23
CA VAL A 20 -14.60 9.63 -10.64
C VAL A 20 -14.43 8.25 -11.26
N ILE A 21 -13.43 8.08 -12.13
CA ILE A 21 -13.12 6.81 -12.78
C ILE A 21 -12.01 6.11 -11.99
N VAL A 22 -12.35 4.99 -11.36
CA VAL A 22 -11.47 4.23 -10.46
C VAL A 22 -10.16 3.78 -11.12
N PRO A 23 -10.14 3.09 -12.29
CA PRO A 23 -8.92 2.53 -12.86
C PRO A 23 -8.13 3.53 -13.71
N ARG A 24 -7.96 4.75 -13.23
CA ARG A 24 -7.11 5.77 -13.88
C ARG A 24 -6.07 6.28 -12.91
N ASP A 25 -4.88 6.60 -13.40
CA ASP A 25 -3.84 7.24 -12.61
C ASP A 25 -4.14 8.73 -12.36
N THR A 26 -4.72 9.40 -13.38
CA THR A 26 -5.11 10.81 -13.29
C THR A 26 -6.52 10.98 -12.74
N GLY A 27 -6.71 12.01 -11.91
CA GLY A 27 -8.01 12.43 -11.42
C GLY A 27 -8.81 13.25 -12.44
N HIS A 28 -9.96 13.76 -12.01
CA HIS A 28 -10.82 14.69 -12.77
C HIS A 28 -10.50 16.17 -12.49
N ALA A 29 -9.47 16.41 -11.68
CA ALA A 29 -8.91 17.72 -11.41
C ALA A 29 -7.39 17.68 -11.43
N ALA A 30 -6.76 18.83 -11.59
CA ALA A 30 -5.35 19.06 -11.37
C ALA A 30 -5.15 20.20 -10.37
N ILE A 31 -4.11 20.08 -9.55
CA ILE A 31 -3.62 21.19 -8.74
C ILE A 31 -2.42 21.80 -9.43
N VAL A 32 -2.41 23.12 -9.55
CA VAL A 32 -1.24 23.89 -10.00
C VAL A 32 -0.71 24.72 -8.86
N VAL A 33 0.55 24.49 -8.52
CA VAL A 33 1.27 25.27 -7.50
C VAL A 33 2.25 26.19 -8.21
N THR A 34 2.06 27.49 -8.08
CA THR A 34 2.96 28.54 -8.52
C THR A 34 3.68 29.17 -7.32
N GLN A 35 4.50 30.18 -7.53
CA GLN A 35 5.12 30.92 -6.43
C GLN A 35 4.13 31.84 -5.70
N GLU A 36 3.04 32.21 -6.34
CA GLU A 36 2.09 33.21 -5.85
C GLU A 36 0.76 32.61 -5.43
N GLN A 37 0.32 31.52 -6.11
CA GLN A 37 -1.04 31.03 -5.99
C GLN A 37 -1.10 29.51 -6.22
N ILE A 38 -2.06 28.86 -5.55
CA ILE A 38 -2.49 27.49 -5.83
C ILE A 38 -3.81 27.54 -6.59
N TYR A 39 -3.94 26.74 -7.65
CA TYR A 39 -5.17 26.62 -8.44
C TYR A 39 -5.71 25.19 -8.38
N LEU A 40 -7.03 25.08 -8.23
CA LEU A 40 -7.79 23.87 -8.52
C LEU A 40 -8.39 23.99 -9.91
N ILE A 41 -7.97 23.14 -10.82
CA ILE A 41 -8.48 23.12 -12.19
C ILE A 41 -9.30 21.86 -12.38
N ALA A 42 -10.57 22.03 -12.77
CA ALA A 42 -11.48 20.91 -13.00
C ALA A 42 -12.52 21.28 -14.06
N GLN A 43 -13.23 20.27 -14.58
CA GLN A 43 -14.41 20.55 -15.38
C GLN A 43 -15.61 20.92 -14.49
N VAL A 44 -16.52 21.74 -15.00
CA VAL A 44 -17.70 22.27 -14.27
C VAL A 44 -18.51 21.15 -13.60
N MET A 45 -18.58 19.97 -14.24
CA MET A 45 -19.37 18.84 -13.74
C MET A 45 -18.87 18.28 -12.42
N ASP A 46 -17.57 18.37 -12.14
CA ASP A 46 -16.93 17.81 -10.94
C ASP A 46 -16.32 18.88 -10.03
N GLY A 47 -16.01 20.07 -10.60
CA GLY A 47 -15.19 21.08 -9.95
C GLY A 47 -15.75 21.58 -8.64
N GLN A 48 -17.06 21.87 -8.57
CA GLN A 48 -17.68 22.37 -7.33
C GLN A 48 -17.66 21.32 -6.22
N ARG A 49 -17.99 20.06 -6.56
CA ARG A 49 -17.91 18.96 -5.57
C ARG A 49 -16.50 18.79 -5.03
N ILE A 50 -15.50 18.78 -5.92
CA ILE A 50 -14.08 18.63 -5.51
C ILE A 50 -13.68 19.81 -4.61
N MET A 51 -14.08 21.05 -4.97
CA MET A 51 -13.77 22.23 -4.16
C MET A 51 -14.40 22.17 -2.77
N ASP A 52 -15.67 21.73 -2.67
CA ASP A 52 -16.43 21.75 -1.42
C ASP A 52 -16.08 20.56 -0.50
N GLU A 53 -15.74 19.40 -1.07
CA GLU A 53 -15.66 18.14 -0.32
C GLU A 53 -14.25 17.55 -0.24
N GLU A 54 -13.33 17.94 -1.14
CA GLU A 54 -12.06 17.22 -1.31
C GLU A 54 -10.80 18.09 -1.10
N MET A 55 -10.96 19.42 -0.99
CA MET A 55 -9.79 20.30 -0.81
C MET A 55 -9.30 20.37 0.63
N ASN A 56 -10.09 19.90 1.57
CA ASN A 56 -9.80 19.94 3.01
C ASN A 56 -9.29 21.31 3.48
N ALA A 57 -8.03 21.37 3.96
CA ALA A 57 -7.43 22.63 4.41
C ALA A 57 -6.65 23.38 3.31
N LEU A 58 -6.59 22.86 2.09
CA LEU A 58 -5.86 23.49 1.00
C LEU A 58 -6.67 24.62 0.37
N GLU A 59 -6.27 25.86 0.61
CA GLU A 59 -6.86 27.03 -0.06
C GLU A 59 -6.33 27.14 -1.50
N ALA A 60 -7.24 27.20 -2.48
CA ALA A 60 -6.91 27.33 -3.89
C ALA A 60 -7.92 28.18 -4.63
N GLU A 61 -7.47 28.87 -5.68
CA GLU A 61 -8.34 29.53 -6.63
C GLU A 61 -8.95 28.49 -7.59
N ALA A 62 -10.29 28.47 -7.69
CA ALA A 62 -11.00 27.53 -8.55
C ALA A 62 -11.03 28.03 -10.01
N VAL A 63 -10.64 27.16 -10.94
CA VAL A 63 -10.73 27.38 -12.39
C VAL A 63 -11.54 26.25 -13.00
N PHE A 64 -12.82 26.49 -13.25
CA PHE A 64 -13.74 25.51 -13.81
C PHE A 64 -13.94 25.72 -15.31
N LEU A 65 -13.79 24.63 -16.06
CA LEU A 65 -13.86 24.61 -17.52
C LEU A 65 -15.10 23.88 -18.01
N HIS A 66 -15.75 24.37 -19.06
CA HIS A 66 -16.70 23.53 -19.76
C HIS A 66 -15.95 22.45 -20.57
N TRP A 67 -16.55 21.26 -20.67
CA TRP A 67 -15.91 20.08 -21.29
C TRP A 67 -15.49 20.30 -22.77
N PHE A 68 -16.05 21.32 -23.44
CA PHE A 68 -15.77 21.64 -24.83
C PHE A 68 -14.76 22.80 -25.00
N GLU A 69 -14.28 23.45 -23.95
CA GLU A 69 -13.38 24.61 -24.03
C GLU A 69 -11.91 24.16 -24.08
N ALA A 70 -11.47 23.47 -23.08
CA ALA A 70 -10.08 22.97 -22.96
C ALA A 70 -10.03 21.73 -22.08
N SER A 71 -8.94 20.97 -22.20
CA SER A 71 -8.65 19.93 -21.22
C SER A 71 -8.12 20.54 -19.91
N VAL A 72 -8.34 19.81 -18.79
CA VAL A 72 -7.80 20.20 -17.48
C VAL A 72 -6.28 20.35 -17.54
N LEU A 73 -5.59 19.46 -18.26
CA LEU A 73 -4.12 19.49 -18.37
C LEU A 73 -3.61 20.67 -19.21
N ASP A 74 -4.29 21.02 -20.30
CA ASP A 74 -3.89 22.18 -21.11
C ASP A 74 -4.03 23.49 -20.32
N LYS A 75 -5.11 23.61 -19.54
CA LYS A 75 -5.30 24.78 -18.68
C LYS A 75 -4.30 24.80 -17.52
N ALA A 76 -3.98 23.65 -16.96
CA ALA A 76 -2.95 23.52 -15.93
C ALA A 76 -1.58 23.99 -16.44
N TYR A 77 -1.23 23.58 -17.66
CA TYR A 77 0.00 24.03 -18.29
C TYR A 77 0.01 25.54 -18.60
N GLU A 78 -1.11 26.08 -19.10
CA GLU A 78 -1.25 27.54 -19.34
C GLU A 78 -0.95 28.35 -18.07
N LEU A 79 -1.48 27.92 -16.91
CA LEU A 79 -1.29 28.61 -15.63
C LEU A 79 0.10 28.38 -15.02
N ALA A 80 0.64 27.18 -15.18
CA ALA A 80 1.96 26.83 -14.66
C ALA A 80 3.12 27.42 -15.48
N GLY A 81 2.92 27.57 -16.78
CA GLY A 81 3.89 28.11 -17.73
C GLY A 81 4.97 27.10 -18.20
N PRO A 82 5.79 27.50 -19.16
CA PRO A 82 6.67 26.60 -19.93
C PRO A 82 7.91 26.06 -19.16
N LYS A 83 8.15 26.51 -17.94
CA LYS A 83 9.22 25.99 -17.07
C LYS A 83 8.67 25.17 -15.90
N SER A 84 7.46 24.63 -16.08
CA SER A 84 6.82 23.85 -15.04
C SER A 84 7.33 22.40 -15.01
N VAL A 85 7.24 21.81 -13.84
CA VAL A 85 7.35 20.36 -13.63
C VAL A 85 5.97 19.76 -13.45
N SER A 86 5.80 18.50 -13.83
CA SER A 86 4.51 17.80 -13.75
C SER A 86 4.70 16.34 -13.32
N ASP A 87 3.67 15.78 -12.71
CA ASP A 87 3.59 14.36 -12.39
C ASP A 87 3.10 13.49 -13.56
N VAL A 88 2.67 14.10 -14.66
CA VAL A 88 2.25 13.44 -15.89
C VAL A 88 2.80 14.14 -17.12
N GLN A 89 2.79 13.46 -18.27
CA GLN A 89 3.14 14.12 -19.53
C GLN A 89 2.07 15.17 -19.89
N VAL A 90 2.49 16.43 -19.96
CA VAL A 90 1.65 17.55 -20.45
C VAL A 90 2.52 18.52 -21.20
N GLN A 91 2.22 18.71 -22.49
CA GLN A 91 2.98 19.56 -23.41
C GLN A 91 4.50 19.39 -23.25
N ASP A 92 5.26 20.45 -23.00
CA ASP A 92 6.71 20.45 -22.81
C ASP A 92 7.13 20.64 -21.34
N ALA A 93 6.20 20.48 -20.39
CA ALA A 93 6.54 20.43 -18.96
C ALA A 93 7.47 19.23 -18.67
N GLU A 94 8.44 19.44 -17.79
CA GLU A 94 9.33 18.37 -17.33
C GLU A 94 8.56 17.37 -16.45
N VAL A 95 8.60 16.08 -16.80
CA VAL A 95 7.99 15.04 -15.99
C VAL A 95 8.95 14.67 -14.86
N ALA A 96 8.62 15.06 -13.63
CA ALA A 96 9.44 14.89 -12.42
C ALA A 96 8.74 14.03 -11.36
N LEU A 97 8.10 12.92 -11.77
CA LEU A 97 7.25 12.11 -10.89
C LEU A 97 8.01 11.58 -9.66
N ASN A 98 9.23 11.07 -9.83
CA ASN A 98 9.99 10.53 -8.72
C ASN A 98 10.44 11.62 -7.74
N ASP A 99 10.77 12.80 -8.24
CA ASP A 99 11.14 13.94 -7.38
C ASP A 99 9.92 14.42 -6.57
N ILE A 100 8.75 14.47 -7.21
CA ILE A 100 7.48 14.79 -6.51
C ILE A 100 7.16 13.74 -5.45
N TYR A 101 7.31 12.44 -5.76
CA TYR A 101 7.12 11.37 -4.78
C TYR A 101 8.06 11.50 -3.57
N SER A 102 9.29 11.95 -3.78
CA SER A 102 10.24 12.13 -2.69
C SER A 102 9.80 13.18 -1.65
N LEU A 103 8.90 14.10 -2.03
CA LEU A 103 8.38 15.13 -1.14
C LEU A 103 7.42 14.60 -0.08
N HIS A 104 6.76 13.47 -0.34
CA HIS A 104 5.80 12.87 0.59
C HIS A 104 6.27 11.54 1.21
N TYR A 105 7.56 11.22 1.12
CA TYR A 105 8.10 10.05 1.83
C TYR A 105 8.07 10.23 3.35
N PRO A 106 8.57 11.34 3.92
CA PRO A 106 8.39 11.62 5.33
C PRO A 106 6.95 12.06 5.61
N MET A 107 6.24 11.29 6.42
CA MET A 107 4.86 11.59 6.79
C MET A 107 4.77 12.74 7.80
N THR A 108 3.68 13.49 7.72
CA THR A 108 3.22 14.40 8.77
C THR A 108 2.64 13.63 9.96
N ASP A 109 2.43 14.32 11.09
CA ASP A 109 1.79 13.71 12.28
C ASP A 109 0.35 13.27 11.96
N GLU A 110 -0.38 14.02 11.14
CA GLU A 110 -1.73 13.70 10.69
C GLU A 110 -1.77 12.45 9.81
N GLU A 111 -0.85 12.34 8.86
CA GLU A 111 -0.72 11.15 7.99
C GLU A 111 -0.37 9.90 8.80
N TYR A 112 0.54 10.02 9.76
CA TYR A 112 0.84 8.92 10.68
C TYR A 112 -0.41 8.45 11.45
N GLN A 113 -1.20 9.38 12.00
CA GLN A 113 -2.43 9.02 12.73
C GLN A 113 -3.47 8.37 11.80
N ARG A 114 -3.59 8.87 10.56
CA ARG A 114 -4.48 8.25 9.56
C ARG A 114 -4.02 6.82 9.21
N MET A 115 -2.71 6.63 9.01
CA MET A 115 -2.13 5.32 8.70
C MET A 115 -2.29 4.33 9.85
N LYS A 116 -2.05 4.77 11.08
CA LYS A 116 -2.25 3.97 12.29
C LYS A 116 -3.70 3.50 12.44
N ARG A 117 -4.66 4.41 12.20
CA ARG A 117 -6.08 4.06 12.20
C ARG A 117 -6.43 3.08 11.08
N LEU A 118 -5.94 3.31 9.87
CA LEU A 118 -6.16 2.41 8.72
C LEU A 118 -5.63 1.00 8.99
N GLY A 119 -4.41 0.89 9.54
CA GLY A 119 -3.82 -0.41 9.94
C GLY A 119 -4.67 -1.15 10.97
N ALA A 120 -5.10 -0.45 12.02
CA ALA A 120 -5.92 -1.04 13.08
C ALA A 120 -7.30 -1.50 12.57
N ILE A 121 -7.96 -0.70 11.72
CA ILE A 121 -9.23 -1.08 11.09
C ILE A 121 -9.04 -2.30 10.20
N SER A 122 -7.97 -2.33 9.39
CA SER A 122 -7.66 -3.46 8.51
C SER A 122 -7.48 -4.75 9.31
N ASP A 123 -6.69 -4.75 10.39
CA ASP A 123 -6.51 -5.92 11.27
C ASP A 123 -7.84 -6.43 11.83
N GLY A 124 -8.71 -5.51 12.29
CA GLY A 124 -10.04 -5.83 12.79
C GLY A 124 -10.95 -6.49 11.73
N ILE A 125 -10.92 -5.97 10.49
CA ILE A 125 -11.70 -6.52 9.38
C ILE A 125 -11.20 -7.91 9.01
N PHE A 126 -9.90 -8.12 8.88
CA PHE A 126 -9.32 -9.44 8.61
C PHE A 126 -9.69 -10.44 9.69
N TYR A 127 -9.59 -10.06 10.98
CA TYR A 127 -9.97 -10.92 12.09
C TYR A 127 -11.45 -11.31 12.02
N LYS A 128 -12.34 -10.33 11.79
CA LYS A 128 -13.78 -10.57 11.65
C LYS A 128 -14.08 -11.56 10.53
N VAL A 129 -13.58 -11.29 9.33
CA VAL A 129 -13.82 -12.14 8.16
C VAL A 129 -13.24 -13.54 8.37
N ALA A 130 -12.03 -13.66 8.92
CA ALA A 130 -11.42 -14.95 9.24
C ALA A 130 -12.30 -15.80 10.19
N LYS A 131 -12.99 -15.18 11.13
CA LYS A 131 -13.93 -15.88 12.03
C LYS A 131 -15.24 -16.31 11.35
N GLU A 132 -15.61 -15.68 10.26
CA GLU A 132 -16.85 -15.92 9.54
C GLU A 132 -16.69 -16.90 8.36
N ILE A 133 -15.49 -17.01 7.76
CA ILE A 133 -15.28 -17.94 6.65
C ILE A 133 -15.39 -19.40 7.08
N ARG A 134 -15.81 -20.25 6.14
CA ARG A 134 -16.04 -21.69 6.36
C ARG A 134 -15.50 -22.50 5.17
N LEU A 135 -15.14 -23.75 5.43
CA LEU A 135 -14.80 -24.71 4.38
C LEU A 135 -15.90 -24.77 3.33
N GLY A 136 -15.52 -24.76 2.06
CA GLY A 136 -16.44 -24.87 0.94
C GLY A 136 -17.13 -23.60 0.49
N MET A 137 -16.96 -22.46 1.18
CA MET A 137 -17.33 -21.14 0.65
C MET A 137 -16.54 -20.86 -0.63
N ILE A 138 -17.11 -20.11 -1.55
CA ILE A 138 -16.43 -19.73 -2.79
C ILE A 138 -15.52 -18.53 -2.50
N ASP A 139 -14.32 -18.49 -3.09
CA ASP A 139 -13.36 -17.40 -2.90
C ASP A 139 -13.94 -16.00 -3.23
N TYR A 140 -14.87 -15.90 -4.20
CA TYR A 140 -15.62 -14.66 -4.46
C TYR A 140 -16.51 -14.21 -3.29
N GLU A 141 -17.08 -15.16 -2.52
CA GLU A 141 -17.88 -14.82 -1.33
C GLU A 141 -16.99 -14.21 -0.24
N VAL A 142 -15.82 -14.79 -0.06
CA VAL A 142 -14.82 -14.28 0.91
C VAL A 142 -14.29 -12.91 0.50
N GLU A 143 -13.99 -12.72 -0.78
CA GLU A 143 -13.63 -11.41 -1.32
C GLU A 143 -14.73 -10.38 -1.05
N ALA A 144 -15.99 -10.73 -1.36
CA ALA A 144 -17.12 -9.83 -1.14
C ALA A 144 -17.29 -9.45 0.35
N MET A 145 -17.03 -10.37 1.28
CA MET A 145 -17.04 -10.09 2.72
C MET A 145 -15.97 -9.07 3.10
N LEU A 146 -14.73 -9.24 2.64
CA LEU A 146 -13.65 -8.28 2.88
C LEU A 146 -14.00 -6.90 2.31
N LEU A 147 -14.36 -6.85 1.02
CA LEU A 147 -14.67 -5.61 0.32
C LEU A 147 -15.86 -4.87 0.96
N TYR A 148 -16.89 -5.61 1.41
CA TYR A 148 -18.03 -5.03 2.11
C TYR A 148 -17.64 -4.39 3.44
N GLU A 149 -16.82 -5.06 4.26
CA GLU A 149 -16.41 -4.51 5.55
C GLU A 149 -15.48 -3.29 5.35
N PHE A 150 -14.57 -3.31 4.40
CA PHE A 150 -13.73 -2.15 4.07
C PHE A 150 -14.58 -0.97 3.53
N ALA A 151 -15.54 -1.23 2.65
CA ALA A 151 -16.40 -0.19 2.08
C ALA A 151 -17.25 0.52 3.14
N LYS A 152 -17.70 -0.17 4.21
CA LYS A 152 -18.40 0.44 5.33
C LYS A 152 -17.58 1.49 6.08
N GLU A 153 -16.28 1.33 6.09
CA GLU A 153 -15.32 2.26 6.72
C GLU A 153 -14.81 3.33 5.75
N ASN A 154 -15.41 3.44 4.56
CA ASN A 154 -14.94 4.30 3.45
C ASN A 154 -13.48 3.99 3.07
N ILE A 155 -13.13 2.71 3.06
CA ILE A 155 -11.82 2.21 2.64
C ILE A 155 -12.00 1.45 1.32
N GLN A 156 -11.14 1.72 0.36
CA GLN A 156 -11.09 1.01 -0.91
C GLN A 156 -10.02 -0.07 -0.87
N CYS A 157 -10.23 -1.16 -1.62
CA CYS A 157 -9.22 -2.18 -1.84
C CYS A 157 -8.77 -2.11 -3.30
N ASP A 158 -7.52 -1.69 -3.52
CA ASP A 158 -6.92 -1.62 -4.86
C ASP A 158 -6.44 -3.01 -5.33
N VAL A 159 -6.13 -3.89 -4.38
CA VAL A 159 -5.85 -5.32 -4.61
C VAL A 159 -6.66 -6.15 -3.63
N SER A 160 -7.21 -7.27 -4.09
CA SER A 160 -7.84 -8.30 -3.28
C SER A 160 -7.42 -9.67 -3.78
N LEU A 161 -6.80 -10.48 -2.92
CA LEU A 161 -6.35 -11.83 -3.25
C LEU A 161 -6.90 -12.82 -2.23
N ILE A 162 -7.54 -13.88 -2.75
CA ILE A 162 -8.02 -15.00 -1.94
C ILE A 162 -7.41 -16.27 -2.52
N GLY A 163 -6.41 -16.79 -1.83
CA GLY A 163 -5.76 -18.05 -2.17
C GLY A 163 -6.32 -19.20 -1.37
N THR A 164 -6.40 -20.38 -1.98
CA THR A 164 -6.76 -21.61 -1.25
C THR A 164 -5.89 -22.78 -1.68
N ASP A 165 -5.41 -23.56 -0.71
CA ASP A 165 -4.65 -24.80 -0.86
C ASP A 165 -3.52 -24.71 -1.89
N ASP A 166 -3.58 -25.53 -2.95
CA ASP A 166 -2.56 -25.64 -3.99
C ASP A 166 -2.30 -24.33 -4.73
N ARG A 167 -3.26 -23.41 -4.76
CA ARG A 167 -3.07 -22.12 -5.41
C ARG A 167 -2.07 -21.22 -4.67
N ILE A 168 -1.99 -21.32 -3.35
CA ILE A 168 -1.02 -20.58 -2.53
C ILE A 168 0.41 -21.03 -2.85
N PHE A 169 0.58 -22.30 -3.21
CA PHE A 169 1.88 -22.84 -3.63
C PHE A 169 2.26 -22.46 -5.07
N LYS A 170 1.25 -22.28 -5.95
CA LYS A 170 1.46 -22.06 -7.39
C LYS A 170 1.57 -20.58 -7.76
N TYR A 171 0.86 -19.72 -7.06
CA TYR A 171 0.69 -18.31 -7.45
C TYR A 171 1.05 -17.37 -6.31
N ARG A 172 1.84 -16.33 -6.62
CA ARG A 172 2.12 -15.25 -5.67
C ARG A 172 0.94 -14.30 -5.52
N HIS A 173 0.17 -14.14 -6.59
CA HIS A 173 -1.07 -13.37 -6.61
C HIS A 173 -2.26 -14.28 -6.99
N PRO A 174 -2.82 -15.03 -6.04
CA PRO A 174 -3.94 -15.91 -6.29
C PRO A 174 -5.26 -15.12 -6.31
N ASN A 175 -5.56 -14.43 -7.43
CA ASN A 175 -6.84 -13.76 -7.60
C ASN A 175 -8.00 -14.75 -7.41
N PRO A 176 -9.14 -14.30 -6.86
CA PRO A 176 -10.34 -15.12 -6.78
C PRO A 176 -10.72 -15.71 -8.15
N SER A 177 -11.19 -16.94 -8.18
CA SER A 177 -11.38 -17.70 -9.41
C SER A 177 -12.59 -18.64 -9.43
N GLY A 178 -13.50 -18.48 -8.45
CA GLY A 178 -14.67 -19.35 -8.27
C GLY A 178 -14.34 -20.68 -7.58
N ARG A 179 -13.19 -20.77 -6.91
CA ARG A 179 -12.80 -21.97 -6.17
C ARG A 179 -13.44 -22.02 -4.80
N LYS A 180 -13.76 -23.21 -4.36
CA LYS A 180 -14.18 -23.46 -2.98
C LYS A 180 -12.97 -23.42 -2.06
N LEU A 181 -13.14 -22.80 -0.89
CA LEU A 181 -12.13 -22.82 0.16
C LEU A 181 -11.88 -24.25 0.63
N GLY A 182 -10.63 -24.63 0.62
CA GLY A 182 -10.12 -25.81 1.26
C GLY A 182 -9.57 -25.52 2.66
N ARG A 183 -8.57 -26.26 3.08
CA ARG A 183 -8.05 -26.16 4.47
C ARG A 183 -7.12 -24.96 4.69
N TYR A 184 -6.32 -24.60 3.71
CA TYR A 184 -5.39 -23.49 3.83
C TYR A 184 -5.87 -22.30 3.02
N VAL A 185 -6.06 -21.16 3.66
CA VAL A 185 -6.62 -19.96 3.04
C VAL A 185 -5.68 -18.79 3.29
N LEU A 186 -5.36 -18.05 2.23
CA LEU A 186 -4.64 -16.78 2.26
C LEU A 186 -5.61 -15.65 1.90
N LEU A 187 -5.65 -14.64 2.74
CA LEU A 187 -6.42 -13.41 2.57
C LEU A 187 -5.45 -12.26 2.43
N HIS A 188 -5.58 -11.44 1.40
CA HIS A 188 -4.76 -10.24 1.21
C HIS A 188 -5.57 -9.11 0.63
N THR A 189 -5.32 -7.88 1.11
CA THR A 189 -5.77 -6.65 0.46
C THR A 189 -4.66 -5.60 0.47
N ALA A 190 -4.59 -4.81 -0.61
CA ALA A 190 -4.01 -3.47 -0.58
C ALA A 190 -5.17 -2.49 -0.37
N SER A 191 -5.42 -2.10 0.86
CA SER A 191 -6.49 -1.18 1.22
C SER A 191 -6.00 0.27 1.21
N ARG A 192 -6.90 1.23 0.94
CA ARG A 192 -6.55 2.64 0.80
C ARG A 192 -7.64 3.54 1.37
N GLN A 193 -7.23 4.51 2.20
CA GLN A 193 -8.10 5.55 2.72
C GLN A 193 -7.41 6.91 2.66
N GLY A 194 -8.07 7.92 2.13
CA GLY A 194 -7.49 9.26 1.95
C GLY A 194 -6.13 9.22 1.22
N GLY A 195 -5.99 8.33 0.24
CA GLY A 195 -4.77 8.12 -0.55
C GLY A 195 -3.70 7.23 0.11
N LEU A 196 -3.69 7.07 1.43
CA LEU A 196 -2.71 6.24 2.14
C LEU A 196 -3.06 4.75 2.02
N HIS A 197 -2.04 3.91 1.77
CA HIS A 197 -2.19 2.47 1.58
C HIS A 197 -1.83 1.66 2.82
N CYS A 198 -2.49 0.53 2.96
CA CYS A 198 -2.19 -0.50 3.95
C CYS A 198 -2.33 -1.86 3.29
N ASN A 199 -1.22 -2.55 3.10
CA ASN A 199 -1.21 -3.90 2.58
C ASN A 199 -1.11 -4.87 3.76
N VAL A 200 -2.02 -5.84 3.80
CA VAL A 200 -2.08 -6.84 4.86
C VAL A 200 -2.30 -8.21 4.27
N THR A 201 -1.53 -9.18 4.72
CA THR A 201 -1.75 -10.60 4.44
C THR A 201 -2.04 -11.35 5.72
N ARG A 202 -3.08 -12.18 5.71
CA ARG A 202 -3.45 -13.08 6.79
C ARG A 202 -3.67 -14.49 6.26
N SER A 203 -3.31 -15.48 7.06
CA SER A 203 -3.49 -16.89 6.71
C SER A 203 -4.35 -17.63 7.73
N VAL A 204 -5.24 -18.49 7.24
CA VAL A 204 -6.13 -19.33 8.05
C VAL A 204 -5.92 -20.79 7.67
N TYR A 205 -5.93 -21.67 8.66
CA TYR A 205 -5.90 -23.12 8.46
C TYR A 205 -7.04 -23.80 9.19
N PHE A 206 -7.87 -24.53 8.45
CA PHE A 206 -8.94 -25.33 9.00
C PHE A 206 -8.44 -26.74 9.36
N GLY A 207 -8.25 -26.96 10.66
CA GLY A 207 -7.81 -28.24 11.20
C GLY A 207 -6.88 -28.13 12.40
N ASP A 208 -6.69 -29.24 13.09
CA ASP A 208 -5.96 -29.30 14.38
C ASP A 208 -4.45 -29.14 14.23
N LYS A 209 -3.91 -29.43 13.04
CA LYS A 209 -2.46 -29.40 12.80
C LYS A 209 -2.14 -28.82 11.43
N ILE A 210 -1.39 -27.73 11.42
CA ILE A 210 -0.83 -27.15 10.19
C ILE A 210 0.24 -28.09 9.65
N PRO A 211 0.22 -28.45 8.34
CA PRO A 211 1.28 -29.22 7.71
C PRO A 211 2.66 -28.58 7.90
N GLU A 212 3.67 -29.40 8.14
CA GLU A 212 5.04 -28.95 8.43
C GLU A 212 5.61 -28.06 7.31
N GLU A 213 5.32 -28.40 6.06
CA GLU A 213 5.72 -27.62 4.88
C GLU A 213 5.19 -26.18 4.95
N ILE A 214 3.90 -26.00 5.25
CA ILE A 214 3.26 -24.68 5.38
C ILE A 214 3.85 -23.94 6.58
N ALA A 215 3.93 -24.58 7.74
CA ALA A 215 4.45 -23.98 8.96
C ALA A 215 5.89 -23.49 8.78
N LYS A 216 6.74 -24.29 8.11
CA LYS A 216 8.13 -23.94 7.83
C LYS A 216 8.25 -22.76 6.86
N ALA A 217 7.50 -22.78 5.76
CA ALA A 217 7.50 -21.67 4.79
C ALA A 217 7.05 -20.36 5.46
N TYR A 218 5.98 -20.42 6.25
CA TYR A 218 5.45 -19.25 6.97
C TYR A 218 6.46 -18.70 8.01
N GLU A 219 7.08 -19.60 8.78
CA GLU A 219 8.13 -19.23 9.75
C GLU A 219 9.33 -18.52 9.08
N ILE A 220 9.74 -19.00 7.90
CA ILE A 220 10.82 -18.37 7.11
C ILE A 220 10.39 -16.98 6.67
N CYS A 221 9.17 -16.81 6.15
CA CYS A 221 8.66 -15.50 5.74
C CYS A 221 8.67 -14.51 6.92
N CYS A 222 8.14 -14.89 8.09
CA CYS A 222 8.13 -14.01 9.26
C CYS A 222 9.55 -13.63 9.73
N LYS A 223 10.52 -14.55 9.67
CA LYS A 223 11.93 -14.24 10.01
C LYS A 223 12.54 -13.23 9.05
N ILE A 224 12.26 -13.37 7.76
CA ILE A 224 12.76 -12.44 6.74
C ILE A 224 12.09 -11.08 6.88
N GLU A 225 10.79 -11.04 7.15
CA GLU A 225 10.06 -9.80 7.40
C GLU A 225 10.61 -9.08 8.63
N ALA A 226 10.79 -9.78 9.75
CA ALA A 226 11.41 -9.23 10.96
C ALA A 226 12.83 -8.68 10.70
N PHE A 227 13.62 -9.38 9.88
CA PHE A 227 14.92 -8.85 9.42
C PHE A 227 14.75 -7.54 8.66
N CYS A 228 13.90 -7.50 7.63
CA CYS A 228 13.69 -6.28 6.83
C CYS A 228 13.22 -5.12 7.71
N MET A 229 12.26 -5.35 8.60
CA MET A 229 11.77 -4.36 9.56
C MET A 229 12.89 -3.83 10.47
N SER A 230 13.76 -4.72 10.98
CA SER A 230 14.87 -4.33 11.85
C SER A 230 15.90 -3.42 11.18
N GLN A 231 15.95 -3.47 9.85
CA GLN A 231 16.86 -2.66 9.04
C GLN A 231 16.26 -1.32 8.59
N CYS A 232 14.97 -1.06 8.82
CA CYS A 232 14.31 0.19 8.47
C CYS A 232 14.70 1.34 9.43
N LYS A 233 15.99 1.60 9.53
CA LYS A 233 16.58 2.65 10.36
C LYS A 233 17.07 3.81 9.50
N THR A 234 16.81 5.04 9.93
CA THR A 234 17.23 6.24 9.21
C THR A 234 18.73 6.18 8.88
N GLY A 235 19.06 6.40 7.61
CA GLY A 235 20.42 6.36 7.06
C GLY A 235 20.86 4.98 6.55
N ASN A 236 20.12 3.90 6.80
CA ASN A 236 20.38 2.62 6.16
C ASN A 236 20.04 2.68 4.68
N LYS A 237 20.82 2.00 3.85
CA LYS A 237 20.59 1.97 2.40
C LYS A 237 19.60 0.89 2.01
N TRP A 238 18.65 1.23 1.16
CA TRP A 238 17.69 0.27 0.62
C TRP A 238 18.37 -0.93 -0.05
N SER A 239 19.44 -0.71 -0.82
CA SER A 239 20.19 -1.80 -1.46
C SER A 239 20.78 -2.80 -0.47
N ASP A 240 21.18 -2.36 0.71
CA ASP A 240 21.76 -3.24 1.73
C ASP A 240 20.68 -4.09 2.40
N ILE A 241 19.49 -3.52 2.61
CA ILE A 241 18.32 -4.27 3.09
C ILE A 241 17.93 -5.35 2.08
N LEU A 242 17.83 -5.01 0.80
CA LEU A 242 17.50 -5.97 -0.26
C LEU A 242 18.55 -7.09 -0.40
N LYS A 243 19.84 -6.76 -0.31
CA LYS A 243 20.93 -7.75 -0.28
C LYS A 243 20.85 -8.65 0.95
N GLY A 244 20.48 -8.08 2.10
CA GLY A 244 20.24 -8.82 3.34
C GLY A 244 19.04 -9.76 3.22
N GLN A 245 17.92 -9.30 2.68
CA GLN A 245 16.75 -10.11 2.39
C GLN A 245 17.11 -11.33 1.52
N LYS A 246 17.82 -11.10 0.41
CA LYS A 246 18.33 -12.17 -0.45
C LYS A 246 19.21 -13.17 0.29
N ARG A 247 20.08 -12.69 1.20
CA ARG A 247 20.92 -13.55 2.04
C ARG A 247 20.05 -14.40 2.97
N CYS A 248 19.04 -13.84 3.62
CA CYS A 248 18.11 -14.56 4.49
C CYS A 248 17.41 -15.72 3.76
N TYR A 249 16.95 -15.51 2.52
CA TYR A 249 16.39 -16.58 1.69
C TYR A 249 17.43 -17.69 1.42
N THR A 250 18.67 -17.31 1.11
CA THR A 250 19.76 -18.27 0.86
C THR A 250 20.06 -19.13 2.10
N GLU A 251 20.17 -18.49 3.26
CA GLU A 251 20.43 -19.17 4.55
C GLU A 251 19.26 -20.06 4.96
N ALA A 252 18.03 -19.72 4.58
CA ALA A 252 16.85 -20.56 4.78
C ALA A 252 16.76 -21.77 3.82
N GLY A 253 17.71 -21.91 2.89
CA GLY A 253 17.72 -22.96 1.89
C GLY A 253 16.78 -22.71 0.69
N MET A 254 16.38 -21.46 0.47
CA MET A 254 15.46 -21.02 -0.61
C MET A 254 16.10 -19.93 -1.48
N PRO A 255 17.29 -20.13 -2.10
CA PRO A 255 18.08 -19.08 -2.73
C PRO A 255 17.43 -18.44 -3.96
N GLU A 256 16.37 -19.04 -4.53
CA GLU A 256 15.69 -18.54 -5.73
C GLU A 256 14.37 -17.81 -5.41
N GLU A 257 13.83 -17.94 -4.19
CA GLU A 257 12.52 -17.40 -3.81
C GLU A 257 12.46 -15.86 -3.88
N TRP A 258 13.55 -15.17 -3.56
CA TRP A 258 13.62 -13.71 -3.65
C TRP A 258 13.38 -13.16 -5.06
N LYS A 259 13.53 -13.99 -6.10
CA LYS A 259 13.29 -13.61 -7.51
C LYS A 259 11.82 -13.76 -7.91
N CYS A 260 11.01 -14.42 -7.09
CA CYS A 260 9.66 -14.82 -7.45
C CYS A 260 8.60 -13.77 -7.11
N HIS A 261 8.98 -12.69 -6.43
CA HIS A 261 8.09 -11.59 -6.05
C HIS A 261 8.89 -10.31 -5.87
N TYR A 262 8.20 -9.17 -5.93
CA TYR A 262 8.76 -7.90 -5.48
C TYR A 262 9.10 -7.98 -3.99
N PRO A 263 10.16 -7.31 -3.53
CA PRO A 263 10.62 -7.41 -2.14
C PRO A 263 9.68 -6.70 -1.14
N GLY A 264 8.81 -5.80 -1.60
CA GLY A 264 8.19 -4.79 -0.76
C GLY A 264 9.08 -3.58 -0.58
N GLY A 265 8.81 -2.75 0.40
CA GLY A 265 9.58 -1.56 0.71
C GLY A 265 8.72 -0.39 1.14
N ARG A 266 9.04 0.81 0.66
CA ARG A 266 8.31 2.03 1.01
C ARG A 266 6.88 2.00 0.48
N THR A 267 5.93 2.44 1.33
CA THR A 267 4.53 2.65 0.98
C THR A 267 4.07 4.05 1.44
N GLY A 268 2.84 4.41 1.14
CA GLY A 268 2.25 5.71 1.49
C GLY A 268 1.11 6.03 0.53
N TYR A 269 1.19 7.17 -0.17
CA TYR A 269 0.21 7.53 -1.21
C TYR A 269 0.31 6.66 -2.46
N CYS A 270 1.37 5.91 -2.64
CA CYS A 270 1.51 4.85 -3.64
C CYS A 270 1.51 3.49 -2.96
N VAL A 271 0.84 2.51 -3.58
CA VAL A 271 0.76 1.13 -3.07
C VAL A 271 2.13 0.48 -2.96
N SER A 272 3.04 0.85 -3.84
CA SER A 272 4.44 0.41 -3.85
C SER A 272 5.26 1.44 -4.60
N GLN A 273 6.39 1.83 -4.06
CA GLN A 273 7.34 2.70 -4.74
C GLN A 273 8.46 1.86 -5.34
N SER A 274 8.43 1.75 -6.66
CA SER A 274 9.18 0.78 -7.45
C SER A 274 10.60 1.17 -7.82
N ASP A 275 11.16 2.23 -7.26
CA ASP A 275 12.53 2.67 -7.50
C ASP A 275 13.60 1.84 -6.75
N LEU A 276 13.16 0.81 -6.02
CA LEU A 276 14.03 -0.05 -5.25
C LEU A 276 14.70 -1.11 -6.13
N SER A 277 16.02 -1.13 -6.12
CA SER A 277 16.84 -2.14 -6.76
C SER A 277 18.04 -2.51 -5.89
N LEU A 278 18.73 -3.60 -6.25
CA LEU A 278 19.95 -4.03 -5.54
C LEU A 278 21.09 -3.00 -5.63
N ASP A 279 20.97 -2.03 -6.53
CA ASP A 279 21.97 -0.98 -6.78
C ASP A 279 21.49 0.42 -6.42
N THR A 280 20.28 0.56 -5.85
CA THR A 280 19.78 1.87 -5.40
C THR A 280 20.64 2.45 -4.29
N HIS A 281 20.92 3.74 -4.37
CA HIS A 281 21.69 4.48 -3.36
C HIS A 281 20.81 5.22 -2.36
N ASN A 282 19.49 5.18 -2.54
CA ASN A 282 18.55 5.83 -1.65
C ASN A 282 18.65 5.27 -0.23
N GLU A 283 18.46 6.15 0.74
CA GLU A 283 18.52 5.81 2.15
C GLU A 283 17.12 5.85 2.77
N ILE A 284 16.94 5.09 3.83
CA ILE A 284 15.79 5.17 4.73
C ILE A 284 15.75 6.55 5.35
N GLN A 285 14.60 7.21 5.26
CA GLN A 285 14.35 8.48 5.94
C GLN A 285 13.62 8.25 7.25
N ASN A 286 13.61 9.27 8.12
CA ASN A 286 12.74 9.27 9.28
C ASN A 286 11.27 9.48 8.83
N ARG A 287 10.32 8.90 9.58
CA ARG A 287 8.88 9.03 9.33
C ARG A 287 8.40 8.42 8.00
N GLU A 288 9.06 7.36 7.56
CA GLU A 288 8.64 6.57 6.40
C GLU A 288 7.80 5.35 6.79
N ALA A 289 6.84 4.99 5.92
CA ALA A 289 6.05 3.78 6.04
C ALA A 289 6.55 2.69 5.08
N TYR A 290 6.33 1.44 5.50
CA TYR A 290 6.81 0.24 4.79
C TYR A 290 5.74 -0.84 4.74
N ASP A 291 5.74 -1.56 3.61
CA ASP A 291 5.08 -2.85 3.41
C ASP A 291 6.10 -3.83 2.83
N TRP A 292 6.47 -4.85 3.59
CA TRP A 292 7.40 -5.87 3.13
C TRP A 292 6.64 -7.09 2.58
N TYR A 293 6.74 -7.34 1.26
CA TYR A 293 6.03 -8.42 0.56
C TYR A 293 6.80 -9.72 0.63
N ILE A 294 6.90 -10.33 1.81
CA ILE A 294 7.72 -11.53 1.99
C ILE A 294 6.92 -12.76 1.59
N THR A 295 7.42 -13.48 0.58
CA THR A 295 6.78 -14.70 0.07
C THR A 295 7.75 -15.85 0.01
N ALA A 296 7.25 -17.04 0.24
CA ALA A 296 7.90 -18.30 -0.11
C ALA A 296 6.85 -19.20 -0.76
N THR A 297 7.28 -20.27 -1.45
CA THR A 297 6.35 -21.26 -1.97
C THR A 297 5.52 -21.83 -0.82
N GLY A 298 4.20 -21.56 -0.85
CA GLY A 298 3.24 -21.96 0.19
C GLY A 298 3.02 -20.94 1.32
N ALA A 299 3.64 -19.77 1.30
CA ALA A 299 3.42 -18.74 2.32
C ALA A 299 3.58 -17.31 1.79
N LYS A 300 2.89 -16.36 2.44
CA LYS A 300 3.04 -14.92 2.25
C LYS A 300 2.72 -14.20 3.56
N VAL A 301 3.50 -13.20 3.90
CA VAL A 301 3.28 -12.28 5.03
C VAL A 301 3.47 -10.85 4.57
N GLU A 302 2.66 -9.95 5.11
CA GLU A 302 2.73 -8.50 4.86
C GLU A 302 2.12 -7.75 6.02
N GLU A 303 2.88 -6.80 6.55
CA GLU A 303 2.44 -5.87 7.60
C GLU A 303 2.79 -4.43 7.25
N LEU A 304 1.81 -3.54 7.40
CA LEU A 304 2.07 -2.10 7.40
C LEU A 304 2.88 -1.72 8.63
N SER A 305 3.98 -1.05 8.43
CA SER A 305 4.88 -0.62 9.49
C SER A 305 5.47 0.77 9.21
N VAL A 306 6.08 1.38 10.22
CA VAL A 306 6.62 2.74 10.13
C VAL A 306 7.87 2.91 10.99
N ASN A 307 8.85 3.67 10.47
CA ASN A 307 9.93 4.24 11.27
C ASN A 307 9.53 5.65 11.70
N TRP A 308 9.17 5.83 12.94
CA TRP A 308 8.67 7.08 13.50
C TRP A 308 9.56 7.62 14.60
N ASP A 309 10.32 8.68 14.31
CA ASP A 309 11.23 9.35 15.25
C ASP A 309 12.14 8.36 16.01
N GLY A 310 12.73 7.43 15.26
CA GLY A 310 13.65 6.41 15.78
C GLY A 310 12.98 5.22 16.47
N ARG A 311 11.64 5.12 16.40
CA ARG A 311 10.87 3.95 16.85
C ARG A 311 10.29 3.24 15.64
N PHE A 312 10.38 1.93 15.63
CA PHE A 312 9.71 1.12 14.62
C PHE A 312 8.39 0.56 15.18
N GLU A 313 7.29 0.75 14.45
CA GLU A 313 5.95 0.29 14.83
C GLU A 313 5.33 -0.53 13.69
N VAL A 314 4.71 -1.67 14.02
CA VAL A 314 3.82 -2.41 13.14
C VAL A 314 2.40 -1.90 13.36
N LEU A 315 1.81 -1.26 12.35
CA LEU A 315 0.53 -0.56 12.48
C LEU A 315 -0.68 -1.47 12.19
N SER A 316 -0.47 -2.54 11.42
CA SER A 316 -1.53 -3.49 11.02
C SER A 316 -1.67 -4.70 11.94
N HIS A 317 -1.01 -4.69 13.11
CA HIS A 317 -1.15 -5.73 14.12
C HIS A 317 -1.53 -5.13 15.46
N THR A 318 -2.80 -5.30 15.88
CA THR A 318 -3.35 -4.77 17.13
C THR A 318 -3.31 -5.75 18.30
N GLY A 319 -2.83 -6.97 18.08
CA GLY A 319 -2.78 -8.05 19.06
C GLY A 319 -4.05 -8.91 19.13
N ILE A 320 -5.06 -8.67 18.28
CA ILE A 320 -6.26 -9.51 18.20
C ILE A 320 -6.04 -10.79 17.39
N TRP A 321 -5.10 -10.75 16.44
CA TRP A 321 -4.72 -11.91 15.63
C TRP A 321 -3.68 -12.76 16.40
N PRO A 322 -3.71 -14.11 16.32
CA PRO A 322 -2.66 -14.95 16.90
C PRO A 322 -1.28 -14.51 16.42
N SER A 323 -0.34 -14.35 17.32
CA SER A 323 0.98 -13.83 16.99
C SER A 323 2.13 -14.59 17.66
N LYS A 324 3.34 -14.36 17.19
CA LYS A 324 4.58 -14.90 17.73
C LYS A 324 5.69 -13.86 17.65
N LYS A 325 6.53 -13.83 18.67
CA LYS A 325 7.70 -12.94 18.71
C LYS A 325 8.85 -13.49 17.89
N TYR A 326 9.36 -12.65 16.99
CA TYR A 326 10.56 -12.90 16.20
C TYR A 326 11.68 -11.97 16.65
N ILE A 327 12.87 -12.52 16.80
CA ILE A 327 14.05 -11.77 17.25
C ILE A 327 14.95 -11.57 16.03
N ALA A 328 15.11 -10.31 15.64
CA ALA A 328 16.14 -9.83 14.73
C ALA A 328 17.10 -8.91 15.54
N GLU A 329 17.38 -7.67 15.10
CA GLU A 329 18.05 -6.71 15.99
C GLU A 329 17.12 -6.19 17.10
N GLU A 330 15.81 -6.26 16.86
CA GLU A 330 14.74 -5.94 17.79
C GLU A 330 13.75 -7.12 17.86
N VAL A 331 12.73 -7.01 18.69
CA VAL A 331 11.69 -8.02 18.84
C VAL A 331 10.43 -7.55 18.14
N PHE A 332 9.98 -8.32 17.15
CA PHE A 332 8.75 -8.07 16.40
C PHE A 332 7.70 -9.11 16.77
N ASP A 333 6.50 -8.66 17.11
CA ASP A 333 5.34 -9.52 17.31
C ASP A 333 4.56 -9.60 15.99
N LEU A 334 4.62 -10.74 15.29
CA LEU A 334 4.06 -10.89 13.95
C LEU A 334 2.94 -11.91 13.93
N PRO A 335 1.87 -11.64 13.15
CA PRO A 335 0.74 -12.54 13.00
C PRO A 335 1.13 -13.93 12.53
N GLN A 336 0.43 -14.93 13.03
CA GLN A 336 0.61 -16.34 12.70
C GLN A 336 -0.57 -16.87 11.88
N ILE A 337 -0.44 -18.08 11.34
CA ILE A 337 -1.58 -18.76 10.71
C ILE A 337 -2.64 -19.02 11.78
N MET A 338 -3.84 -18.47 11.60
CA MET A 338 -4.97 -18.71 12.50
C MET A 338 -5.51 -20.12 12.27
N GLN A 339 -5.60 -20.93 13.31
CA GLN A 339 -6.24 -22.25 13.26
C GLN A 339 -7.71 -22.15 13.66
N LEU A 340 -8.58 -22.79 12.86
CA LEU A 340 -10.03 -22.84 13.04
C LEU A 340 -10.54 -24.27 12.98
#